data_5757147afa9cdb4a626568da1b48b3de
#
_entry.id   5757147afa9cdb4a626568da1b48b3de
#
_cell.length_a   1.000
_cell.length_b   1.000
_cell.length_c   1.000
_cell.angle_alpha   90.00
_cell.angle_beta   90.00
_cell.angle_gamma   90.00
#
_symmetry.space_group_name_H-M   'P 1'
#
loop_
_entity.id
_entity.type
_entity.pdbx_description
1 polymer ?
#
loop_
_entity_poly.entity_id
_entity_poly.type
_entity_poly.pdbx_seq_one_letter_code
_entity_poly.pdbx_strand_id
1 'polypeptide(L)'
;MSGFATLIMVNIDCAEPPVLATFYSEILGWDVTHSQAEYAMVSDGTSSIGFGQIESYEAPTWPEGPAPKQFHLDFYVDDLADAESRALKLGATKPDFQPGGDRYTVLLDPAGHPFCACLRS
;
A
#
# COMPACT_ATOMS: atom_id res chain seq x y z
N MET A 1 7.88 19.23 23.24
CA MET A 1 7.26 20.17 22.30
C MET A 1 5.99 19.54 21.74
N SER A 2 4.91 20.30 21.64
CA SER A 2 3.66 19.78 21.13
C SER A 2 3.23 20.53 19.88
N GLY A 3 2.68 19.80 18.91
CA GLY A 3 2.05 20.40 17.75
C GLY A 3 0.58 20.70 18.07
N PHE A 4 -0.13 21.28 17.09
CA PHE A 4 -1.55 21.60 17.26
C PHE A 4 -2.45 20.67 16.41
N ALA A 5 -1.89 19.59 15.83
CA ALA A 5 -2.66 18.67 15.01
C ALA A 5 -2.22 17.23 15.30
N THR A 6 -3.13 16.30 15.03
CA THR A 6 -2.88 14.87 15.19
C THR A 6 -3.15 14.19 13.86
N LEU A 7 -2.21 13.36 13.43
CA LEU A 7 -2.38 12.60 12.19
C LEU A 7 -3.42 11.49 12.44
N ILE A 8 -4.48 11.47 11.64
CA ILE A 8 -5.50 10.43 11.78
C ILE A 8 -5.35 9.29 10.78
N MET A 9 -4.91 9.56 9.56
CA MET A 9 -4.74 8.49 8.57
C MET A 9 -3.99 9.00 7.35
N VAL A 10 -3.52 8.06 6.54
CA VAL A 10 -3.02 8.33 5.19
C VAL A 10 -4.09 7.84 4.23
N ASN A 11 -4.41 8.63 3.21
CA ASN A 11 -5.35 8.23 2.15
C ASN A 11 -4.58 7.96 0.86
N ILE A 12 -4.98 6.91 0.17
CA ILE A 12 -4.37 6.46 -1.08
C ILE A 12 -5.42 6.57 -2.19
N ASP A 13 -5.04 7.22 -3.28
CA ASP A 13 -5.93 7.37 -4.44
C ASP A 13 -6.01 6.07 -5.23
N CYS A 14 -7.18 5.75 -5.76
CA CYS A 14 -7.36 4.53 -6.55
C CYS A 14 -8.64 4.61 -7.37
N ALA A 15 -8.86 3.60 -8.22
CA ALA A 15 -10.10 3.49 -8.96
C ALA A 15 -11.17 2.74 -8.16
N GLU A 16 -10.76 1.74 -7.35
CA GLU A 16 -11.68 0.83 -6.66
C GLU A 16 -11.29 0.67 -5.19
N PRO A 17 -11.74 1.59 -4.33
CA PRO A 17 -11.39 1.54 -2.91
C PRO A 17 -11.61 0.19 -2.21
N PRO A 18 -12.74 -0.53 -2.43
CA PRO A 18 -12.91 -1.81 -1.76
C PRO A 18 -11.84 -2.85 -2.11
N VAL A 19 -11.31 -2.83 -3.33
CA VAL A 19 -10.25 -3.75 -3.74
C VAL A 19 -8.99 -3.47 -2.92
N LEU A 20 -8.63 -2.20 -2.77
CA LEU A 20 -7.46 -1.81 -1.97
C LEU A 20 -7.66 -2.15 -0.50
N ALA A 21 -8.84 -1.91 0.04
CA ALA A 21 -9.12 -2.21 1.45
C ALA A 21 -8.96 -3.71 1.72
N THR A 22 -9.48 -4.56 0.84
CA THR A 22 -9.33 -6.01 0.99
C THR A 22 -7.86 -6.41 0.92
N PHE A 23 -7.13 -5.85 -0.05
CA PHE A 23 -5.71 -6.16 -0.23
C PHE A 23 -4.92 -5.83 1.04
N TYR A 24 -5.04 -4.61 1.55
CA TYR A 24 -4.26 -4.19 2.73
C TYR A 24 -4.76 -4.83 4.01
N SER A 25 -6.05 -5.11 4.11
CA SER A 25 -6.59 -5.88 5.24
C SER A 25 -5.93 -7.25 5.34
N GLU A 26 -5.77 -7.93 4.22
CA GLU A 26 -5.14 -9.25 4.20
C GLU A 26 -3.64 -9.18 4.51
N ILE A 27 -2.94 -8.15 4.01
CA ILE A 27 -1.51 -7.99 4.27
C ILE A 27 -1.24 -7.66 5.74
N LEU A 28 -2.03 -6.75 6.31
CA LEU A 28 -1.76 -6.21 7.63
C LEU A 28 -2.51 -6.94 8.75
N GLY A 29 -3.56 -7.70 8.41
CA GLY A 29 -4.43 -8.28 9.42
C GLY A 29 -5.33 -7.25 10.10
N TRP A 30 -5.59 -6.13 9.41
CA TRP A 30 -6.43 -5.05 9.94
C TRP A 30 -7.87 -5.22 9.48
N ASP A 31 -8.80 -4.71 10.26
CA ASP A 31 -10.22 -4.77 9.90
C ASP A 31 -10.56 -3.76 8.82
N VAL A 32 -11.44 -4.16 7.90
CA VAL A 32 -12.06 -3.22 6.96
C VAL A 32 -13.18 -2.51 7.73
N THR A 33 -13.02 -1.22 7.98
CA THR A 33 -13.98 -0.45 8.78
C THR A 33 -14.99 0.31 7.92
N HIS A 34 -14.66 0.58 6.66
CA HIS A 34 -15.56 1.18 5.67
C HIS A 34 -15.29 0.53 4.32
N SER A 35 -16.34 0.29 3.56
CA SER A 35 -16.20 -0.28 2.22
C SER A 35 -17.37 0.16 1.34
N GLN A 36 -17.17 1.27 0.63
CA GLN A 36 -18.13 1.81 -0.33
C GLN A 36 -17.39 2.07 -1.64
N ALA A 37 -18.13 2.21 -2.73
CA ALA A 37 -17.51 2.41 -4.04
C ALA A 37 -16.60 3.64 -4.08
N GLU A 38 -16.95 4.69 -3.36
CA GLU A 38 -16.21 5.95 -3.36
C GLU A 38 -15.11 6.00 -2.33
N TYR A 39 -15.18 5.15 -1.28
CA TYR A 39 -14.25 5.23 -0.17
C TYR A 39 -14.24 3.92 0.61
N ALA A 40 -13.06 3.54 1.08
CA ALA A 40 -12.88 2.40 1.96
C ALA A 40 -11.78 2.71 2.97
N MET A 41 -11.72 1.93 4.04
CA MET A 41 -10.73 2.15 5.09
C MET A 41 -10.41 0.86 5.81
N VAL A 42 -9.16 0.70 6.21
CA VAL A 42 -8.72 -0.37 7.10
C VAL A 42 -8.12 0.24 8.35
N SER A 43 -8.25 -0.45 9.46
CA SER A 43 -7.75 0.06 10.75
C SER A 43 -7.44 -1.08 11.71
N ASP A 44 -6.47 -0.85 12.60
CA ASP A 44 -6.19 -1.76 13.72
C ASP A 44 -6.70 -1.20 15.06
N GLY A 45 -7.48 -0.12 14.98
CA GLY A 45 -7.98 0.57 16.18
C GLY A 45 -7.09 1.74 16.61
N THR A 46 -5.86 1.78 16.15
CA THR A 46 -4.90 2.85 16.46
C THR A 46 -4.51 3.60 15.22
N SER A 47 -4.18 2.88 14.15
CA SER A 47 -3.77 3.44 12.87
C SER A 47 -4.79 3.08 11.80
N SER A 48 -4.91 3.92 10.78
CA SER A 48 -5.85 3.73 9.69
C SER A 48 -5.22 4.10 8.36
N ILE A 49 -5.67 3.42 7.30
CA ILE A 49 -5.35 3.77 5.92
C ILE A 49 -6.67 3.87 5.18
N GLY A 50 -6.89 5.00 4.50
CA GLY A 50 -8.07 5.21 3.70
C GLY A 50 -7.75 5.08 2.22
N PHE A 51 -8.78 4.79 1.43
CA PHE A 51 -8.66 4.64 -0.03
C PHE A 51 -9.79 5.43 -0.66
N GLY A 52 -9.43 6.41 -1.47
CA GLY A 52 -10.42 7.30 -2.09
C GLY A 52 -10.48 7.10 -3.60
N GLN A 53 -11.68 7.04 -4.13
CA GLN A 53 -11.89 6.92 -5.57
C GLN A 53 -11.56 8.24 -6.26
N ILE A 54 -10.73 8.15 -7.29
CA ILE A 54 -10.41 9.28 -8.14
C ILE A 54 -10.96 8.97 -9.52
N GLU A 55 -11.70 9.92 -10.09
CA GLU A 55 -12.18 9.80 -11.46
C GLU A 55 -11.00 9.82 -12.41
N SER A 56 -11.00 8.94 -13.40
CA SER A 56 -9.91 8.81 -14.36
C SER A 56 -8.55 8.52 -13.71
N TYR A 57 -8.56 7.69 -12.66
CA TYR A 57 -7.36 7.35 -11.94
C TYR A 57 -6.31 6.74 -12.86
N GLU A 58 -5.06 7.18 -12.71
CA GLU A 58 -3.91 6.61 -13.39
C GLU A 58 -2.87 6.23 -12.35
N ALA A 59 -2.34 5.01 -12.45
CA ALA A 59 -1.33 4.54 -11.52
C ALA A 59 -0.03 5.35 -11.65
N PRO A 60 0.70 5.54 -10.54
CA PRO A 60 2.02 6.16 -10.64
C PRO A 60 2.98 5.27 -11.42
N THR A 61 4.03 5.87 -11.97
CA THR A 61 5.06 5.13 -12.69
C THR A 61 6.16 4.70 -11.72
N TRP A 62 6.83 3.59 -12.05
CA TRP A 62 7.92 3.07 -11.24
C TRP A 62 9.01 2.48 -12.14
N PRO A 63 10.29 2.77 -11.90
CA PRO A 63 10.81 3.70 -10.88
C PRO A 63 10.74 5.16 -11.31
N GLU A 64 10.63 5.42 -12.59
CA GLU A 64 10.57 6.76 -13.15
C GLU A 64 9.58 6.79 -14.30
N GLY A 65 9.30 7.96 -14.82
CA GLY A 65 8.33 8.13 -15.88
C GLY A 65 7.54 9.42 -15.67
N PRO A 66 6.42 9.60 -16.42
CA PRO A 66 5.67 10.85 -16.37
C PRO A 66 5.07 11.20 -15.01
N ALA A 67 4.76 10.19 -14.20
CA ALA A 67 4.11 10.40 -12.91
C ALA A 67 4.69 9.46 -11.85
N PRO A 68 5.97 9.66 -11.46
CA PRO A 68 6.58 8.77 -10.47
C PRO A 68 5.88 8.92 -9.11
N LYS A 69 5.98 7.88 -8.28
CA LYS A 69 5.38 7.93 -6.96
C LYS A 69 5.99 9.07 -6.15
N GLN A 70 5.18 9.64 -5.25
CA GLN A 70 5.66 10.67 -4.32
C GLN A 70 5.74 10.13 -2.89
N PHE A 71 4.87 9.17 -2.55
CA PHE A 71 4.86 8.52 -1.25
C PHE A 71 4.76 7.02 -1.47
N HIS A 72 5.21 6.25 -0.49
CA HIS A 72 4.99 4.80 -0.48
C HIS A 72 4.96 4.31 0.96
N LEU A 73 4.45 3.09 1.14
CA LEU A 73 4.38 2.46 2.44
C LEU A 73 5.51 1.45 2.55
N ASP A 74 6.09 1.35 3.74
CA ASP A 74 7.09 0.33 4.06
C ASP A 74 6.53 -0.55 5.16
N PHE A 75 6.61 -1.86 4.97
CA PHE A 75 6.16 -2.83 5.96
C PHE A 75 7.31 -3.73 6.36
N TYR A 76 7.42 -4.02 7.65
CA TYR A 76 8.35 -5.05 8.10
C TYR A 76 7.76 -6.42 7.81
N VAL A 77 8.62 -7.31 7.32
CA VAL A 77 8.26 -8.72 7.12
C VAL A 77 9.43 -9.57 7.64
N ASP A 78 9.14 -10.83 7.94
CA ASP A 78 10.17 -11.73 8.46
C ASP A 78 10.95 -12.43 7.36
N ASP A 79 10.35 -12.58 6.18
CA ASP A 79 10.92 -13.34 5.06
C ASP A 79 10.47 -12.71 3.76
N LEU A 80 11.42 -12.22 2.95
CA LEU A 80 11.09 -11.52 1.71
C LEU A 80 10.40 -12.43 0.69
N ALA A 81 10.88 -13.66 0.53
CA ALA A 81 10.30 -14.58 -0.47
C ALA A 81 8.88 -14.97 -0.10
N ASP A 82 8.62 -15.22 1.17
CA ASP A 82 7.29 -15.54 1.65
C ASP A 82 6.34 -14.35 1.48
N ALA A 83 6.79 -13.16 1.87
CA ALA A 83 5.98 -11.94 1.74
C ALA A 83 5.63 -11.67 0.27
N GLU A 84 6.60 -11.81 -0.62
CA GLU A 84 6.37 -11.63 -2.06
C GLU A 84 5.32 -12.61 -2.56
N SER A 85 5.49 -13.90 -2.25
CA SER A 85 4.56 -14.95 -2.70
C SER A 85 3.14 -14.67 -2.23
N ARG A 86 2.99 -14.29 -0.97
CA ARG A 86 1.67 -14.01 -0.39
C ARG A 86 1.03 -12.75 -1.01
N ALA A 87 1.84 -11.71 -1.20
CA ALA A 87 1.34 -10.46 -1.80
C ALA A 87 0.90 -10.69 -3.25
N LEU A 88 1.68 -11.46 -4.03
CA LEU A 88 1.30 -11.76 -5.42
C LEU A 88 -0.03 -12.50 -5.50
N LYS A 89 -0.27 -13.42 -4.57
CA LYS A 89 -1.55 -14.13 -4.52
C LYS A 89 -2.72 -13.20 -4.22
N LEU A 90 -2.47 -12.09 -3.54
CA LEU A 90 -3.51 -11.12 -3.18
C LEU A 90 -3.73 -10.06 -4.26
N GLY A 91 -2.93 -10.06 -5.32
CA GLY A 91 -3.11 -9.14 -6.43
C GLY A 91 -2.00 -8.12 -6.64
N ALA A 92 -0.91 -8.22 -5.87
CA ALA A 92 0.26 -7.37 -6.11
C ALA A 92 0.99 -7.82 -7.36
N THR A 93 1.80 -6.92 -7.92
CA THR A 93 2.73 -7.25 -9.00
C THR A 93 4.14 -6.87 -8.56
N LYS A 94 5.14 -7.51 -9.17
CA LYS A 94 6.53 -7.24 -8.84
C LYS A 94 7.21 -6.57 -10.02
N PRO A 95 7.61 -5.29 -9.90
CA PRO A 95 8.34 -4.62 -10.98
C PRO A 95 9.76 -5.19 -11.09
N ASP A 96 10.36 -5.06 -12.28
CA ASP A 96 11.70 -5.59 -12.53
C ASP A 96 12.78 -4.85 -11.74
N PHE A 97 12.66 -3.54 -11.63
CA PHE A 97 13.66 -2.75 -10.92
C PHE A 97 13.52 -2.96 -9.41
N GLN A 98 14.55 -3.55 -8.80
CA GLN A 98 14.55 -3.89 -7.39
C GLN A 98 15.80 -3.33 -6.71
N PRO A 99 15.76 -2.05 -6.30
CA PRO A 99 16.94 -1.41 -5.72
C PRO A 99 17.34 -1.95 -4.35
N GLY A 100 16.43 -2.67 -3.67
CA GLY A 100 16.68 -3.12 -2.30
C GLY A 100 17.52 -4.36 -2.14
N GLY A 101 17.81 -5.07 -3.25
CA GLY A 101 18.60 -6.29 -3.20
C GLY A 101 17.99 -7.33 -2.26
N ASP A 102 18.75 -7.76 -1.27
CA ASP A 102 18.28 -8.75 -0.30
C ASP A 102 17.75 -8.12 1.00
N ARG A 103 17.57 -6.81 1.03
CA ARG A 103 17.10 -6.09 2.22
C ARG A 103 15.62 -5.76 2.15
N TYR A 104 15.11 -5.40 0.98
CA TYR A 104 13.70 -5.15 0.81
C TYR A 104 13.28 -5.42 -0.63
N THR A 105 11.99 -5.69 -0.82
CA THR A 105 11.41 -5.94 -2.13
C THR A 105 10.35 -4.88 -2.41
N VAL A 106 10.41 -4.28 -3.59
CA VAL A 106 9.36 -3.34 -4.05
C VAL A 106 8.28 -4.16 -4.74
N LEU A 107 7.03 -3.90 -4.36
CA LEU A 107 5.86 -4.51 -4.96
C LEU A 107 4.88 -3.39 -5.31
N LEU A 108 3.97 -3.67 -6.24
CA LEU A 108 2.91 -2.72 -6.59
C LEU A 108 1.59 -3.29 -6.12
N ASP A 109 0.78 -2.46 -5.47
CA ASP A 109 -0.55 -2.89 -5.03
C ASP A 109 -1.52 -2.96 -6.22
N PRO A 110 -2.77 -3.40 -6.03
CA PRO A 110 -3.72 -3.50 -7.15
C PRO A 110 -4.01 -2.18 -7.87
N ALA A 111 -3.75 -1.04 -7.25
CA ALA A 111 -3.87 0.26 -7.90
C ALA A 111 -2.55 0.72 -8.54
N GLY A 112 -1.49 -0.07 -8.41
CA GLY A 112 -0.19 0.26 -8.98
C GLY A 112 0.70 1.11 -8.09
N HIS A 113 0.31 1.37 -6.84
CA HIS A 113 1.18 2.11 -5.93
C HIS A 113 2.31 1.22 -5.42
N PRO A 114 3.56 1.70 -5.46
CA PRO A 114 4.66 0.96 -4.86
C PRO A 114 4.54 0.88 -3.34
N PHE A 115 4.90 -0.26 -2.79
CA PHE A 115 5.14 -0.41 -1.37
C PHE A 115 6.33 -1.36 -1.20
N CYS A 116 6.95 -1.33 -0.05
CA CYS A 116 8.14 -2.13 0.20
C CYS A 116 7.89 -3.12 1.33
N ALA A 117 8.30 -4.35 1.10
CA ALA A 117 8.40 -5.36 2.15
C ALA A 117 9.86 -5.35 2.61
N CYS A 118 10.10 -5.01 3.87
CA CYS A 118 11.43 -4.75 4.41
C CYS A 118 11.76 -5.71 5.53
N LEU A 119 12.98 -6.22 5.53
CA LEU A 119 13.43 -7.02 6.66
C LEU A 119 13.76 -6.12 7.85
N ARG A 120 13.50 -6.61 9.04
CA ARG A 120 13.97 -5.96 10.27
C ARG A 120 15.48 -6.11 10.33
N SER A 121 16.16 -5.07 10.68
CA SER A 121 17.63 -5.10 10.74
C SER A 121 18.15 -5.77 11.99
#